data_02e1e9e05f6e0040719fd8f914f235af
#
_entry.id   02e1e9e05f6e0040719fd8f914f235af
#
_cell.length_a   1.000
_cell.length_b   1.000
_cell.length_c   1.000
_cell.angle_alpha   90.00
_cell.angle_beta   90.00
_cell.angle_gamma   90.00
#
_symmetry.space_group_name_H-M   'P 1'
#
loop_
_entity.id
_entity.type
_entity.pdbx_description
1 polymer ?
#
loop_
_entity_poly.entity_id
_entity_poly.type
_entity_poly.pdbx_seq_one_letter_code
_entity_poly.pdbx_strand_id
1 'polypeptide(L)'
;AAPWAADELGAEMARLLFGSEAKMGAFGPEVQPVPGLALSYDCIVPVPASSRARGYNVPERMARPIARAVGVPLEPKALVRVHAARRQEGLSLDERLANVAGAFAVPDPERVEGKRVLLVDDVITTGATAAACAQALLAAGAQSIFAVALATVEFDARPQPSAQIHENSEEEN
;
A
#
# COMPACT_ATOMS: atom_id res chain seq x y z
N ALA A 1 13.16 8.66 10.71
CA ALA A 1 13.92 7.64 9.97
C ALA A 1 14.78 8.35 8.92
N ALA A 2 15.99 7.86 8.67
CA ALA A 2 16.89 8.44 7.68
C ALA A 2 16.40 8.11 6.25
N PRO A 3 16.47 9.04 5.29
CA PRO A 3 16.01 8.81 3.92
C PRO A 3 16.67 7.62 3.23
N TRP A 4 17.95 7.37 3.48
CA TRP A 4 18.73 6.27 2.90
C TRP A 4 18.17 4.89 3.26
N ALA A 5 17.60 4.73 4.46
CA ALA A 5 17.01 3.45 4.86
C ALA A 5 15.81 3.05 3.97
N ALA A 6 15.05 4.01 3.47
CA ALA A 6 13.96 3.73 2.53
C ALA A 6 14.49 3.27 1.16
N ASP A 7 15.63 3.79 0.71
CA ASP A 7 16.27 3.36 -0.54
C ASP A 7 16.81 1.92 -0.40
N GLU A 8 17.43 1.58 0.73
CA GLU A 8 17.91 0.21 1.01
C GLU A 8 16.77 -0.80 1.10
N LEU A 9 15.69 -0.46 1.81
CA LEU A 9 14.49 -1.31 1.89
C LEU A 9 13.85 -1.54 0.52
N GLY A 10 13.81 -0.52 -0.33
CA GLY A 10 13.33 -0.65 -1.68
C GLY A 10 14.23 -1.52 -2.56
N ALA A 11 15.55 -1.45 -2.39
CA ALA A 11 16.50 -2.33 -3.08
C ALA A 11 16.32 -3.79 -2.65
N GLU A 12 16.08 -4.03 -1.37
CA GLU A 12 15.79 -5.35 -0.84
C GLU A 12 14.47 -5.90 -1.38
N MET A 13 13.42 -5.08 -1.39
CA MET A 13 12.13 -5.44 -2.01
C MET A 13 12.30 -5.80 -3.48
N ALA A 14 13.07 -5.02 -4.25
CA ALA A 14 13.33 -5.31 -5.65
C ALA A 14 14.01 -6.69 -5.82
N ARG A 15 14.97 -7.00 -4.95
CA ARG A 15 15.65 -8.29 -4.97
C ARG A 15 14.73 -9.46 -4.62
N LEU A 16 13.87 -9.29 -3.60
CA LEU A 16 12.91 -10.32 -3.19
C LEU A 16 11.81 -10.56 -4.23
N LEU A 17 11.33 -9.49 -4.85
CA LEU A 17 10.21 -9.57 -5.79
C LEU A 17 10.65 -10.01 -7.20
N PHE A 18 11.84 -9.58 -7.65
CA PHE A 18 12.26 -9.68 -9.04
C PHE A 18 13.62 -10.36 -9.23
N GLY A 19 14.35 -10.63 -8.14
CA GLY A 19 15.66 -11.32 -8.20
C GLY A 19 15.52 -12.79 -8.56
N SER A 20 16.34 -13.27 -9.47
CA SER A 20 16.39 -14.69 -9.85
C SER A 20 17.08 -15.58 -8.80
N GLU A 21 17.79 -14.99 -7.84
CA GLU A 21 18.49 -15.67 -6.76
C GLU A 21 18.42 -14.84 -5.48
N ALA A 22 17.28 -14.78 -4.85
CA ALA A 22 17.17 -14.27 -3.49
C ALA A 22 17.79 -15.29 -2.52
N LYS A 23 19.11 -15.37 -2.48
CA LYS A 23 19.84 -15.99 -1.37
C LYS A 23 19.74 -15.08 -0.19
N MET A 24 19.01 -15.54 0.78
CA MET A 24 18.74 -14.83 2.00
C MET A 24 19.97 -14.58 2.85
N GLY A 25 20.20 -13.29 3.19
CA GLY A 25 20.85 -12.89 4.42
C GLY A 25 19.81 -12.80 5.54
N ALA A 26 20.19 -13.25 6.71
CA ALA A 26 19.80 -12.91 8.08
C ALA A 26 18.30 -12.90 8.54
N PHE A 27 17.28 -13.02 7.71
CA PHE A 27 15.88 -12.89 8.13
C PHE A 27 14.97 -14.09 7.78
N GLY A 28 15.34 -15.30 8.18
CA GLY A 28 14.42 -16.43 8.17
C GLY A 28 14.38 -17.26 6.86
N PRO A 29 13.42 -18.17 6.67
CA PRO A 29 13.43 -19.21 5.65
C PRO A 29 13.34 -18.64 4.23
N GLU A 30 13.96 -19.37 3.31
CA GLU A 30 14.07 -19.10 1.87
C GLU A 30 12.76 -18.56 1.28
N VAL A 31 12.72 -17.26 0.99
CA VAL A 31 11.57 -16.65 0.34
C VAL A 31 11.64 -16.99 -1.13
N GLN A 32 10.77 -17.89 -1.57
CA GLN A 32 10.58 -18.19 -2.98
C GLN A 32 10.03 -16.95 -3.69
N PRO A 33 10.53 -16.60 -4.89
CA PRO A 33 9.89 -15.57 -5.70
C PRO A 33 8.41 -15.90 -5.85
N VAL A 34 7.53 -14.93 -5.64
CA VAL A 34 6.09 -15.15 -5.81
C VAL A 34 5.84 -15.55 -7.27
N PRO A 35 5.41 -16.80 -7.56
CA PRO A 35 5.16 -17.22 -8.93
C PRO A 35 4.12 -16.28 -9.57
N GLY A 36 4.45 -15.70 -10.72
CA GLY A 36 3.56 -14.76 -11.42
C GLY A 36 3.86 -13.28 -11.15
N LEU A 37 4.76 -12.92 -10.23
CA LEU A 37 5.22 -11.53 -10.07
C LEU A 37 6.18 -11.08 -11.19
N ALA A 38 6.65 -12.01 -12.03
CA ALA A 38 7.27 -11.70 -13.34
C ALA A 38 6.28 -11.04 -14.32
N LEU A 39 5.18 -10.50 -13.80
CA LEU A 39 4.23 -9.69 -14.57
C LEU A 39 4.97 -8.44 -15.05
N SER A 40 4.93 -8.23 -16.36
CA SER A 40 5.44 -7.00 -16.94
C SER A 40 4.60 -5.84 -16.43
N TYR A 41 5.22 -4.90 -15.76
CA TYR A 41 4.61 -3.61 -15.41
C TYR A 41 5.05 -2.56 -16.42
N ASP A 42 4.21 -1.59 -16.68
CA ASP A 42 4.50 -0.52 -17.62
C ASP A 42 4.97 0.75 -16.90
N CYS A 43 4.59 0.90 -15.61
CA CYS A 43 5.11 1.95 -14.74
C CYS A 43 4.96 1.59 -13.25
N ILE A 44 5.71 2.32 -12.41
CA ILE A 44 5.64 2.23 -10.95
C ILE A 44 5.10 3.54 -10.40
N VAL A 45 4.10 3.46 -9.54
CA VAL A 45 3.47 4.62 -8.89
C VAL A 45 3.60 4.46 -7.37
N PRO A 46 4.26 5.38 -6.67
CA PRO A 46 4.30 5.34 -5.21
C PRO A 46 3.01 5.93 -4.62
N VAL A 47 2.56 5.37 -3.51
CA VAL A 47 1.48 5.96 -2.71
C VAL A 47 1.91 7.34 -2.21
N PRO A 48 1.09 8.39 -2.40
CA PRO A 48 1.42 9.73 -1.93
C PRO A 48 1.50 9.80 -0.40
N ALA A 49 2.50 10.53 0.12
CA ALA A 49 2.69 10.68 1.55
C ALA A 49 1.44 11.24 2.25
N SER A 50 1.13 10.69 3.43
CA SER A 50 0.02 11.17 4.27
C SER A 50 0.32 12.51 4.94
N SER A 51 1.59 12.89 5.05
CA SER A 51 2.05 14.14 5.68
C SER A 51 3.34 14.63 5.02
N ARG A 52 3.44 15.96 4.87
CA ARG A 52 4.66 16.63 4.39
C ARG A 52 5.69 16.85 5.51
N ALA A 53 5.38 16.53 6.75
CA ALA A 53 6.24 16.81 7.90
C ALA A 53 7.61 16.14 7.84
N ARG A 54 7.74 15.01 7.09
CA ARG A 54 9.02 14.31 6.93
C ARG A 54 9.94 14.90 5.86
N GLY A 55 9.43 15.79 4.99
CA GLY A 55 10.21 16.35 3.89
C GLY A 55 10.49 15.37 2.73
N TYR A 56 10.08 14.12 2.82
CA TYR A 56 10.19 13.11 1.74
C TYR A 56 9.07 12.06 1.83
N ASN A 57 8.81 11.39 0.71
CA ASN A 57 7.85 10.29 0.60
C ASN A 57 8.58 8.95 0.70
N VAL A 58 8.28 8.14 1.72
CA VAL A 58 8.92 6.83 1.92
C VAL A 58 8.61 5.88 0.77
N PRO A 59 7.33 5.65 0.36
CA PRO A 59 7.00 4.86 -0.82
C PRO A 59 7.74 5.27 -2.09
N GLU A 60 7.90 6.58 -2.35
CA GLU A 60 8.65 7.05 -3.52
C GLU A 60 10.13 6.67 -3.46
N ARG A 61 10.75 6.79 -2.29
CA ARG A 61 12.15 6.41 -2.12
C ARG A 61 12.35 4.91 -2.32
N MET A 62 11.44 4.09 -1.79
CA MET A 62 11.45 2.63 -1.99
C MET A 62 11.19 2.25 -3.45
N ALA A 63 10.31 2.96 -4.14
CA ALA A 63 9.98 2.69 -5.53
C ALA A 63 11.15 2.96 -6.51
N ARG A 64 12.08 3.85 -6.18
CA ARG A 64 13.23 4.20 -7.04
C ARG A 64 14.15 3.00 -7.35
N PRO A 65 14.67 2.25 -6.37
CA PRO A 65 15.47 1.07 -6.65
C PRO A 65 14.65 -0.04 -7.32
N ILE A 66 13.36 -0.18 -7.00
CA ILE A 66 12.47 -1.12 -7.68
C ILE A 66 12.38 -0.78 -9.17
N ALA A 67 12.10 0.48 -9.51
CA ALA A 67 12.01 0.95 -10.89
C ALA A 67 13.29 0.69 -11.69
N ARG A 68 14.45 0.89 -11.07
CA ARG A 68 15.76 0.58 -11.69
C ARG A 68 15.95 -0.92 -11.94
N ALA A 69 15.57 -1.76 -10.97
CA ALA A 69 15.71 -3.20 -11.06
C ALA A 69 14.80 -3.82 -12.14
N VAL A 70 13.57 -3.31 -12.24
CA VAL A 70 12.56 -3.78 -13.21
C VAL A 70 12.74 -3.13 -14.59
N GLY A 71 13.43 -1.98 -14.67
CA GLY A 71 13.65 -1.25 -15.92
C GLY A 71 12.44 -0.52 -16.46
N VAL A 72 11.48 -0.12 -15.58
CA VAL A 72 10.27 0.61 -15.97
C VAL A 72 10.24 2.01 -15.37
N PRO A 73 9.49 2.95 -15.99
CA PRO A 73 9.37 4.32 -15.49
C PRO A 73 8.81 4.40 -14.07
N LEU A 74 9.39 5.28 -13.27
CA LEU A 74 8.82 5.71 -12.00
C LEU A 74 7.99 6.98 -12.24
N GLU A 75 6.73 6.95 -11.85
CA GLU A 75 5.76 8.03 -12.03
C GLU A 75 5.32 8.63 -10.67
N PRO A 76 6.17 9.39 -9.97
CA PRO A 76 5.89 9.85 -8.61
C PRO A 76 4.80 10.93 -8.53
N LYS A 77 4.42 11.50 -9.68
CA LYS A 77 3.37 12.53 -9.80
C LYS A 77 2.09 12.01 -10.44
N ALA A 78 2.04 10.73 -10.82
CA ALA A 78 0.84 10.15 -11.44
C ALA A 78 -0.34 10.12 -10.49
N LEU A 79 -0.08 9.98 -9.19
CA LEU A 79 -1.11 9.96 -8.15
C LEU A 79 -0.82 11.04 -7.12
N VAL A 80 -1.84 11.81 -6.75
CA VAL A 80 -1.75 12.86 -5.73
C VAL A 80 -2.83 12.68 -4.67
N ARG A 81 -2.53 13.10 -3.44
CA ARG A 81 -3.53 13.20 -2.39
C ARG A 81 -4.21 14.57 -2.47
N VAL A 82 -5.53 14.59 -2.71
CA VAL A 82 -6.34 15.82 -2.84
C VAL A 82 -7.00 16.22 -1.54
N HIS A 83 -7.30 15.25 -0.66
CA HIS A 83 -7.87 15.51 0.66
C HIS A 83 -7.07 14.79 1.74
N ALA A 84 -6.87 15.46 2.88
CA ALA A 84 -6.36 14.80 4.06
C ALA A 84 -7.46 13.89 4.63
N ALA A 85 -7.20 12.59 4.73
CA ALA A 85 -8.07 11.71 5.50
C ALA A 85 -8.16 12.24 6.94
N ARG A 86 -9.36 12.37 7.49
CA ARG A 86 -9.52 12.76 8.88
C ARG A 86 -8.92 11.70 9.79
N ARG A 87 -7.93 12.10 10.60
CA ARG A 87 -7.45 11.23 11.67
C ARG A 87 -8.55 11.17 12.73
N GLN A 88 -9.26 10.07 12.77
CA GLN A 88 -10.13 9.70 13.90
C GLN A 88 -9.68 8.32 14.37
N GLU A 89 -9.23 8.25 15.61
CA GLU A 89 -8.94 6.98 16.28
C GLU A 89 -10.29 6.28 16.52
N GLY A 90 -10.33 4.95 16.30
CA GLY A 90 -11.53 4.16 16.56
C GLY A 90 -12.48 3.91 15.38
N LEU A 91 -12.14 4.34 14.15
CA LEU A 91 -12.98 4.06 12.97
C LEU A 91 -13.03 2.57 12.64
N SER A 92 -14.23 2.07 12.35
CA SER A 92 -14.46 0.75 11.75
C SER A 92 -13.79 0.62 10.37
N LEU A 93 -13.74 -0.60 9.82
CA LEU A 93 -13.18 -0.82 8.48
C LEU A 93 -13.94 -0.02 7.41
N ASP A 94 -15.29 -0.05 7.47
CA ASP A 94 -16.16 0.65 6.50
C ASP A 94 -15.98 2.17 6.58
N GLU A 95 -15.87 2.71 7.79
CA GLU A 95 -15.60 4.14 8.00
C GLU A 95 -14.20 4.53 7.50
N ARG A 96 -13.20 3.66 7.63
CA ARG A 96 -11.85 3.90 7.07
C ARG A 96 -11.87 3.88 5.55
N LEU A 97 -12.60 2.95 4.93
CA LEU A 97 -12.77 2.90 3.48
C LEU A 97 -13.50 4.16 2.98
N ALA A 98 -14.57 4.57 3.64
CA ALA A 98 -15.30 5.80 3.30
C ALA A 98 -14.45 7.06 3.49
N ASN A 99 -13.61 7.10 4.53
CA ASN A 99 -12.76 8.25 4.86
C ASN A 99 -11.64 8.49 3.84
N VAL A 100 -11.23 7.47 3.09
CA VAL A 100 -10.21 7.59 2.04
C VAL A 100 -10.80 7.58 0.63
N ALA A 101 -12.11 7.34 0.47
CA ALA A 101 -12.78 7.44 -0.81
C ALA A 101 -12.65 8.87 -1.37
N GLY A 102 -12.16 9.00 -2.60
CA GLY A 102 -11.91 10.31 -3.22
C GLY A 102 -10.72 11.09 -2.65
N ALA A 103 -9.92 10.51 -1.74
CA ALA A 103 -8.75 11.18 -1.19
C ALA A 103 -7.59 11.30 -2.19
N PHE A 104 -7.65 10.58 -3.31
CA PHE A 104 -6.62 10.54 -4.33
C PHE A 104 -7.18 10.90 -5.70
N ALA A 105 -6.33 11.51 -6.53
CA ALA A 105 -6.64 11.82 -7.91
C ALA A 105 -5.41 11.59 -8.80
N VAL A 106 -5.66 11.35 -10.08
CA VAL A 106 -4.65 11.29 -11.14
C VAL A 106 -4.76 12.58 -11.96
N PRO A 107 -3.85 13.55 -11.77
CA PRO A 107 -3.93 14.84 -12.46
C PRO A 107 -3.70 14.74 -13.97
N ASP A 108 -2.95 13.72 -14.39
CA ASP A 108 -2.55 13.49 -15.78
C ASP A 108 -2.77 12.02 -16.12
N PRO A 109 -3.96 11.66 -16.68
CA PRO A 109 -4.32 10.28 -17.01
C PRO A 109 -3.36 9.60 -18.00
N GLU A 110 -2.74 10.34 -18.92
CA GLU A 110 -1.81 9.78 -19.93
C GLU A 110 -0.64 9.03 -19.28
N ARG A 111 -0.31 9.37 -18.02
CA ARG A 111 0.74 8.68 -17.26
C ARG A 111 0.41 7.26 -16.92
N VAL A 112 -0.88 6.90 -16.86
CA VAL A 112 -1.35 5.60 -16.37
C VAL A 112 -2.35 4.91 -17.30
N GLU A 113 -2.93 5.63 -18.26
CA GLU A 113 -3.92 5.10 -19.19
C GLU A 113 -3.37 3.91 -19.99
N GLY A 114 -4.12 2.80 -20.01
CA GLY A 114 -3.74 1.55 -20.66
C GLY A 114 -2.59 0.80 -20.01
N LYS A 115 -2.00 1.31 -18.91
CA LYS A 115 -0.79 0.74 -18.29
C LYS A 115 -1.12 -0.23 -17.16
N ARG A 116 -0.24 -1.23 -17.01
CA ARG A 116 -0.16 -2.10 -15.84
C ARG A 116 0.70 -1.42 -14.80
N VAL A 117 0.12 -1.04 -13.69
CA VAL A 117 0.74 -0.22 -12.65
C VAL A 117 1.18 -1.06 -11.47
N LEU A 118 2.45 -0.94 -11.06
CA LEU A 118 2.92 -1.40 -9.77
C LEU A 118 2.80 -0.26 -8.75
N LEU A 119 1.84 -0.36 -7.84
CA LEU A 119 1.63 0.58 -6.74
C LEU A 119 2.54 0.19 -5.56
N VAL A 120 3.38 1.10 -5.09
CA VAL A 120 4.32 0.86 -3.99
C VAL A 120 3.91 1.64 -2.75
N ASP A 121 3.78 0.93 -1.62
CA ASP A 121 3.53 1.51 -0.29
C ASP A 121 4.61 1.05 0.70
N ASP A 122 4.71 1.68 1.87
CA ASP A 122 5.60 1.25 2.95
C ASP A 122 4.91 0.21 3.85
N VAL A 123 3.68 0.46 4.25
CA VAL A 123 2.91 -0.43 5.14
C VAL A 123 1.44 -0.49 4.73
N ILE A 124 0.96 -1.69 4.45
CA ILE A 124 -0.46 -1.95 4.27
C ILE A 124 -1.05 -2.45 5.59
N THR A 125 -1.99 -1.69 6.15
CA THR A 125 -2.75 -2.10 7.34
C THR A 125 -4.09 -2.73 6.92
N THR A 126 -5.15 -1.95 6.82
CA THR A 126 -6.47 -2.41 6.35
C THR A 126 -6.59 -2.50 4.84
N GLY A 127 -5.59 -2.03 4.09
CA GLY A 127 -5.66 -1.93 2.63
C GLY A 127 -6.48 -0.73 2.12
N ALA A 128 -7.13 0.04 2.99
CA ALA A 128 -8.00 1.15 2.58
C ALA A 128 -7.29 2.19 1.70
N THR A 129 -6.07 2.57 2.06
CA THR A 129 -5.24 3.50 1.27
C THR A 129 -4.91 2.91 -0.10
N ALA A 130 -4.44 1.67 -0.14
CA ALA A 130 -4.09 1.00 -1.39
C ALA A 130 -5.32 0.84 -2.31
N ALA A 131 -6.48 0.48 -1.73
CA ALA A 131 -7.74 0.37 -2.47
C ALA A 131 -8.18 1.72 -3.07
N ALA A 132 -8.13 2.81 -2.29
CA ALA A 132 -8.48 4.14 -2.78
C ALA A 132 -7.51 4.65 -3.86
N CYS A 133 -6.21 4.37 -3.73
CA CYS A 133 -5.22 4.65 -4.77
C CYS A 133 -5.52 3.85 -6.05
N ALA A 134 -5.80 2.56 -5.92
CA ALA A 134 -6.13 1.69 -7.04
C ALA A 134 -7.41 2.15 -7.76
N GLN A 135 -8.45 2.53 -7.02
CA GLN A 135 -9.68 3.09 -7.60
C GLN A 135 -9.41 4.36 -8.43
N ALA A 136 -8.60 5.29 -7.91
CA ALA A 136 -8.25 6.51 -8.65
C ALA A 136 -7.46 6.21 -9.93
N LEU A 137 -6.51 5.25 -9.88
CA LEU A 137 -5.74 4.83 -11.04
C LEU A 137 -6.60 4.12 -12.09
N LEU A 138 -7.49 3.20 -11.68
CA LEU A 138 -8.42 2.51 -12.57
C LEU A 138 -9.40 3.48 -13.21
N ALA A 139 -9.93 4.45 -12.44
CA ALA A 139 -10.81 5.51 -12.95
C ALA A 139 -10.10 6.41 -13.99
N ALA A 140 -8.77 6.53 -13.90
CA ALA A 140 -7.94 7.24 -14.88
C ALA A 140 -7.51 6.36 -16.08
N GLY A 141 -8.06 5.16 -16.23
CA GLY A 141 -7.83 4.29 -17.38
C GLY A 141 -6.65 3.31 -17.23
N ALA A 142 -6.07 3.14 -16.04
CA ALA A 142 -5.06 2.09 -15.86
C ALA A 142 -5.66 0.70 -16.16
N GLN A 143 -4.89 -0.15 -16.83
CA GLN A 143 -5.33 -1.49 -17.24
C GLN A 143 -5.44 -2.44 -16.04
N SER A 144 -4.45 -2.42 -15.17
CA SER A 144 -4.42 -3.21 -13.95
C SER A 144 -3.50 -2.60 -12.90
N ILE A 145 -3.79 -2.90 -11.63
CA ILE A 145 -3.00 -2.44 -10.49
C ILE A 145 -2.54 -3.65 -9.70
N PHE A 146 -1.25 -3.71 -9.40
CA PHE A 146 -0.69 -4.62 -8.43
C PHE A 146 -0.04 -3.79 -7.32
N ALA A 147 -0.39 -4.05 -6.07
CA ALA A 147 0.16 -3.31 -4.93
C ALA A 147 1.19 -4.15 -4.19
N VAL A 148 2.31 -3.52 -3.83
CA VAL A 148 3.35 -4.10 -2.99
C VAL A 148 3.65 -3.19 -1.81
N ALA A 149 3.93 -3.79 -0.66
CA ALA A 149 4.37 -3.08 0.53
C ALA A 149 5.47 -3.85 1.24
N LEU A 150 6.28 -3.12 2.03
CA LEU A 150 7.34 -3.71 2.83
C LEU A 150 6.77 -4.56 3.98
N ALA A 151 5.66 -4.12 4.57
CA ALA A 151 5.00 -4.80 5.67
C ALA A 151 3.49 -4.75 5.55
N THR A 152 2.85 -5.80 6.08
CA THR A 152 1.41 -5.82 6.31
C THR A 152 1.15 -6.03 7.79
N VAL A 153 0.05 -5.44 8.30
CA VAL A 153 -0.44 -5.72 9.65
C VAL A 153 -1.58 -6.70 9.51
N GLU A 154 -1.41 -7.90 10.06
CA GLU A 154 -2.51 -8.85 10.15
C GLU A 154 -3.50 -8.35 11.20
N PHE A 155 -4.71 -8.07 10.78
CA PHE A 155 -5.82 -7.91 11.70
C PHE A 155 -6.34 -9.30 12.06
N ASP A 156 -6.15 -9.70 13.31
CA ASP A 156 -6.79 -10.89 13.86
C ASP A 156 -8.31 -10.66 13.84
N ALA A 157 -8.95 -11.13 12.80
CA ALA A 157 -10.40 -11.05 12.61
C ALA A 157 -11.16 -12.06 13.53
N ARG A 158 -10.64 -12.32 14.73
CA ARG A 158 -11.43 -13.08 15.71
C ARG A 158 -12.62 -12.21 16.11
N PRO A 159 -13.86 -12.71 15.96
CA PRO A 159 -15.01 -12.04 16.52
C PRO A 159 -14.79 -11.87 18.02
N GLN A 160 -14.82 -10.64 18.50
CA GLN A 160 -14.84 -10.41 19.94
C GLN A 160 -16.09 -11.12 20.50
N PRO A 161 -15.96 -11.93 21.57
CA PRO A 161 -17.14 -12.52 22.18
C PRO A 161 -18.05 -11.38 22.59
N SER A 162 -19.27 -11.40 22.03
CA SER A 162 -20.33 -10.46 22.36
C SER A 162 -20.45 -10.39 23.88
N ALA A 163 -20.33 -9.20 24.43
CA ALA A 163 -20.56 -8.93 25.83
C ALA A 163 -21.92 -9.54 26.22
N GLN A 164 -21.91 -10.52 27.09
CA GLN A 164 -23.13 -11.08 27.63
C GLN A 164 -23.90 -9.94 28.34
N ILE A 165 -25.02 -9.60 27.78
CA ILE A 165 -26.00 -8.76 28.46
C ILE A 165 -26.48 -9.58 29.64
N HIS A 166 -26.06 -9.21 30.85
CA HIS A 166 -26.70 -9.70 32.07
C HIS A 166 -28.10 -9.11 32.12
N GLU A 167 -29.09 -9.91 31.72
CA GLU A 167 -30.47 -9.67 32.13
C GLU A 167 -30.54 -9.90 33.63
N ASN A 168 -30.57 -8.81 34.39
CA ASN A 168 -31.01 -8.86 35.78
C ASN A 168 -32.52 -9.09 35.76
N SER A 169 -32.91 -10.33 35.99
CA SER A 169 -34.28 -10.65 36.43
C SER A 169 -34.44 -10.17 37.86
N GLU A 170 -35.04 -9.01 38.05
CA GLU A 170 -35.64 -8.66 39.34
C GLU A 170 -36.93 -9.46 39.46
N GLU A 171 -36.88 -10.53 40.23
CA GLU A 171 -38.10 -11.14 40.79
C GLU A 171 -38.50 -10.38 42.05
N GLU A 172 -39.60 -9.68 41.93
CA GLU A 172 -40.35 -9.20 43.08
C GLU A 172 -40.92 -10.39 43.89
N ASN A 173 -40.79 -10.31 45.20
CA ASN A 173 -41.73 -10.89 46.15
C ASN A 173 -41.81 -10.01 47.41
#